data_404086704d0eba602307209178855860
#
_entry.id   404086704d0eba602307209178855860
#
_cell.length_a   1.000
_cell.length_b   1.000
_cell.length_c   1.000
_cell.angle_alpha   90.00
_cell.angle_beta   90.00
_cell.angle_gamma   90.00
#
_symmetry.space_group_name_H-M   'P 1'
#
loop_
_entity.id
_entity.type
_entity.pdbx_description
1 polymer ?
#
loop_
_entity_poly.entity_id
_entity_poly.type
_entity_poly.pdbx_seq_one_letter_code
_entity_poly.pdbx_strand_id
1 'polypeptide(L)'
;MAWKRDLHKQHQTRLIETFHFEQQEGQLLPLLEKRLLSAGVSFNPLTDEAMLETLREFGVVTEFAELLEKLLTGYKAADLAKVDLEVRINAAPSPDQMRAALELLMPIYKRYQDDLEGKGQIDFDDMIVKAVRLAEQGDFKAPWRFVLVDEYQDISEPRARLVKALRRSQPDGSLFCVGDDWQSIYRFAGSDIRLTSQFEAFFGADRHQCAG
;
A
#
# COMPACT_ATOMS: atom_id res chain seq x y z
N MET A 1 6.45 1.52 -40.73
CA MET A 1 4.98 1.79 -40.81
C MET A 1 4.42 1.74 -42.23
N ALA A 2 5.12 2.21 -43.27
CA ALA A 2 4.63 2.19 -44.66
C ALA A 2 4.16 0.82 -45.15
N TRP A 3 4.95 -0.24 -44.92
CA TRP A 3 4.62 -1.61 -45.29
C TRP A 3 3.29 -2.14 -44.73
N LYS A 4 2.92 -1.73 -43.48
CA LYS A 4 1.62 -2.13 -42.90
C LYS A 4 0.45 -1.51 -43.67
N ARG A 5 0.58 -0.24 -44.04
CA ARG A 5 -0.43 0.46 -44.84
C ARG A 5 -0.62 -0.21 -46.19
N ASP A 6 0.49 -0.60 -46.84
CA ASP A 6 0.46 -1.28 -48.14
C ASP A 6 -0.18 -2.66 -48.04
N LEU A 7 0.12 -3.41 -46.95
CA LEU A 7 -0.51 -4.70 -46.70
C LEU A 7 -2.04 -4.58 -46.52
N HIS A 8 -2.49 -3.59 -45.72
CA HIS A 8 -3.93 -3.35 -45.54
C HIS A 8 -4.62 -2.94 -46.81
N LYS A 9 -3.92 -2.16 -47.68
CA LYS A 9 -4.44 -1.82 -49.04
C LYS A 9 -4.57 -3.05 -49.92
N GLN A 10 -3.56 -3.91 -49.93
CA GLN A 10 -3.57 -5.16 -50.72
C GLN A 10 -4.71 -6.10 -50.36
N HIS A 11 -4.96 -6.21 -49.05
CA HIS A 11 -5.99 -7.08 -48.49
C HIS A 11 -7.37 -6.41 -48.34
N GLN A 12 -7.52 -5.18 -48.79
CA GLN A 12 -8.76 -4.37 -48.67
C GLN A 12 -9.32 -4.30 -47.26
N THR A 13 -8.42 -4.35 -46.24
CA THR A 13 -8.77 -4.24 -44.82
C THR A 13 -8.58 -2.80 -44.34
N ARG A 14 -9.38 -2.38 -43.35
CA ARG A 14 -9.26 -1.06 -42.74
C ARG A 14 -8.17 -1.03 -41.70
N LEU A 15 -7.27 -0.05 -41.80
CA LEU A 15 -6.26 0.26 -40.80
C LEU A 15 -6.65 1.53 -40.05
N ILE A 16 -6.79 1.48 -38.75
CA ILE A 16 -6.94 2.64 -37.88
C ILE A 16 -5.65 2.81 -37.12
N GLU A 17 -5.02 3.96 -37.28
CA GLU A 17 -3.73 4.28 -36.66
C GLU A 17 -3.94 5.20 -35.47
N THR A 18 -3.19 4.97 -34.40
CA THR A 18 -3.04 5.85 -33.25
C THR A 18 -1.58 6.21 -33.07
N PHE A 19 -1.31 7.33 -32.43
CA PHE A 19 0.05 7.84 -32.27
C PHE A 19 0.38 8.06 -30.79
N HIS A 20 1.62 7.83 -30.44
CA HIS A 20 2.08 7.93 -29.05
C HIS A 20 1.90 9.36 -28.47
N PHE A 21 2.07 10.39 -29.29
CA PHE A 21 1.87 11.77 -28.85
C PHE A 21 0.41 12.04 -28.43
N GLU A 22 -0.57 11.37 -29.06
CA GLU A 22 -1.99 11.49 -28.68
C GLU A 22 -2.25 11.00 -27.25
N GLN A 23 -1.49 9.99 -26.81
CA GLN A 23 -1.53 9.51 -25.42
C GLN A 23 -0.91 10.53 -24.46
N GLN A 24 0.23 11.13 -24.84
CA GLN A 24 0.89 12.14 -24.02
C GLN A 24 0.03 13.40 -23.86
N GLU A 25 -0.73 13.75 -24.88
CA GLU A 25 -1.66 14.88 -24.87
C GLU A 25 -3.04 14.56 -24.25
N GLY A 26 -3.27 13.32 -23.78
CA GLY A 26 -4.55 12.87 -23.24
C GLY A 26 -5.69 12.77 -24.28
N GLN A 27 -5.36 12.81 -25.58
CA GLN A 27 -6.33 12.84 -26.68
C GLN A 27 -6.54 11.48 -27.34
N LEU A 28 -5.81 10.42 -26.91
CA LEU A 28 -5.85 9.12 -27.56
C LEU A 28 -7.26 8.52 -27.64
N LEU A 29 -7.98 8.46 -26.53
CA LEU A 29 -9.31 7.83 -26.48
C LEU A 29 -10.35 8.60 -27.30
N PRO A 30 -10.51 9.92 -27.17
CA PRO A 30 -11.44 10.71 -28.00
C PRO A 30 -11.15 10.60 -29.49
N LEU A 31 -9.87 10.64 -29.89
CA LEU A 31 -9.50 10.53 -31.29
C LEU A 31 -9.69 9.13 -31.86
N LEU A 32 -9.42 8.10 -31.06
CA LEU A 32 -9.66 6.71 -31.43
C LEU A 32 -11.16 6.45 -31.63
N GLU A 33 -12.00 6.89 -30.69
CA GLU A 33 -13.45 6.80 -30.79
C GLU A 33 -13.97 7.43 -32.08
N LYS A 34 -13.55 8.67 -32.37
CA LYS A 34 -13.92 9.38 -33.61
C LYS A 34 -13.52 8.62 -34.87
N ARG A 35 -12.31 8.01 -34.91
CA ARG A 35 -11.80 7.23 -36.05
C ARG A 35 -12.58 5.91 -36.19
N LEU A 36 -12.92 5.26 -35.10
CA LEU A 36 -13.72 4.04 -35.11
C LEU A 36 -15.15 4.27 -35.60
N LEU A 37 -15.80 5.34 -35.11
CA LEU A 37 -17.12 5.79 -35.59
C LEU A 37 -17.08 6.08 -37.09
N SER A 38 -16.06 6.79 -37.58
CA SER A 38 -15.87 7.07 -38.99
C SER A 38 -15.61 5.81 -39.82
N ALA A 39 -15.10 4.78 -39.23
CA ALA A 39 -14.89 3.45 -39.83
C ALA A 39 -16.15 2.56 -39.82
N GLY A 40 -17.25 3.04 -39.24
CA GLY A 40 -18.53 2.32 -39.18
C GLY A 40 -18.65 1.37 -38.00
N VAL A 41 -17.78 1.53 -36.98
CA VAL A 41 -17.92 0.82 -35.70
C VAL A 41 -18.97 1.54 -34.87
N SER A 42 -20.01 0.84 -34.46
CA SER A 42 -21.00 1.35 -33.51
C SER A 42 -20.54 1.02 -32.08
N PHE A 43 -20.60 1.99 -31.21
CA PHE A 43 -20.37 1.77 -29.78
C PHE A 43 -21.70 1.47 -29.09
N ASN A 44 -21.72 0.38 -28.36
CA ASN A 44 -22.81 0.06 -27.44
C ASN A 44 -22.18 -0.04 -26.05
N PRO A 45 -22.12 1.09 -25.30
CA PRO A 45 -21.48 1.08 -24.00
C PRO A 45 -22.17 0.07 -23.09
N LEU A 46 -21.38 -0.75 -22.42
CA LEU A 46 -21.86 -1.68 -21.41
C LEU A 46 -22.36 -0.87 -20.20
N THR A 47 -23.36 -1.38 -19.52
CA THR A 47 -23.70 -0.88 -18.18
C THR A 47 -22.53 -1.18 -17.22
N ASP A 48 -22.46 -0.44 -16.11
CA ASP A 48 -21.39 -0.64 -15.13
C ASP A 48 -21.37 -2.08 -14.60
N GLU A 49 -22.56 -2.69 -14.42
CA GLU A 49 -22.69 -4.09 -13.99
C GLU A 49 -22.14 -5.07 -15.05
N ALA A 50 -22.51 -4.88 -16.32
CA ALA A 50 -22.05 -5.74 -17.42
C ALA A 50 -20.54 -5.58 -17.65
N MET A 51 -20.01 -4.38 -17.51
CA MET A 51 -18.57 -4.12 -17.57
C MET A 51 -17.83 -4.81 -16.42
N LEU A 52 -18.35 -4.70 -15.20
CA LEU A 52 -17.77 -5.35 -14.03
C LEU A 52 -17.75 -6.88 -14.19
N GLU A 53 -18.82 -7.47 -14.70
CA GLU A 53 -18.89 -8.92 -14.96
C GLU A 53 -17.85 -9.36 -15.99
N THR A 54 -17.74 -8.63 -17.10
CA THR A 54 -16.72 -8.88 -18.13
C THR A 54 -15.30 -8.78 -17.56
N LEU A 55 -15.01 -7.76 -16.73
CA LEU A 55 -13.69 -7.62 -16.09
C LEU A 55 -13.41 -8.77 -15.09
N ARG A 56 -14.43 -9.28 -14.41
CA ARG A 56 -14.31 -10.47 -13.54
C ARG A 56 -13.96 -11.73 -14.33
N GLU A 57 -14.62 -11.95 -15.47
CA GLU A 57 -14.32 -13.09 -16.34
C GLU A 57 -12.87 -13.08 -16.84
N PHE A 58 -12.31 -11.90 -17.10
CA PHE A 58 -10.90 -11.73 -17.47
C PHE A 58 -9.92 -11.80 -16.28
N GLY A 59 -10.39 -11.96 -15.05
CA GLY A 59 -9.55 -11.99 -13.84
C GLY A 59 -8.95 -10.65 -13.43
N VAL A 60 -9.13 -9.58 -14.20
CA VAL A 60 -8.55 -8.25 -13.96
C VAL A 60 -9.02 -7.68 -12.62
N VAL A 61 -10.29 -7.91 -12.26
CA VAL A 61 -10.85 -7.43 -10.98
C VAL A 61 -10.17 -8.11 -9.80
N THR A 62 -9.84 -9.40 -9.91
CA THR A 62 -9.20 -10.16 -8.82
C THR A 62 -7.80 -9.63 -8.55
N GLU A 63 -6.97 -9.48 -9.58
CA GLU A 63 -5.61 -8.94 -9.45
C GLU A 63 -5.62 -7.52 -8.88
N PHE A 64 -6.54 -6.69 -9.35
CA PHE A 64 -6.68 -5.32 -8.85
C PHE A 64 -7.16 -5.27 -7.39
N ALA A 65 -8.11 -6.14 -7.02
CA ALA A 65 -8.58 -6.25 -5.65
C ALA A 65 -7.48 -6.72 -4.70
N GLU A 66 -6.66 -7.69 -5.09
CA GLU A 66 -5.50 -8.13 -4.32
C GLU A 66 -4.46 -7.01 -4.12
N LEU A 67 -4.23 -6.21 -5.17
CA LEU A 67 -3.34 -5.05 -5.08
C LEU A 67 -3.89 -4.02 -4.08
N LEU A 68 -5.18 -3.71 -4.16
CA LEU A 68 -5.84 -2.77 -3.24
C LEU A 68 -5.83 -3.28 -1.79
N GLU A 69 -6.04 -4.58 -1.58
CA GLU A 69 -5.94 -5.21 -0.26
C GLU A 69 -4.54 -5.03 0.34
N LYS A 70 -3.49 -5.32 -0.45
CA LYS A 70 -2.10 -5.11 -0.03
C LYS A 70 -1.80 -3.64 0.29
N LEU A 71 -2.29 -2.72 -0.53
CA LEU A 71 -2.14 -1.28 -0.29
C LEU A 71 -2.89 -0.83 0.97
N LEU A 72 -4.11 -1.33 1.19
CA LEU A 72 -4.91 -1.03 2.37
C LEU A 72 -4.22 -1.51 3.65
N THR A 73 -3.79 -2.77 3.67
CA THR A 73 -3.05 -3.35 4.79
C THR A 73 -1.76 -2.58 5.07
N GLY A 74 -0.98 -2.29 4.02
CA GLY A 74 0.25 -1.50 4.15
C GLY A 74 0.01 -0.08 4.67
N TYR A 75 -1.04 0.59 4.19
CA TYR A 75 -1.43 1.92 4.65
C TYR A 75 -1.83 1.92 6.14
N LYS A 76 -2.66 0.97 6.56
CA LYS A 76 -3.08 0.81 7.96
C LYS A 76 -1.91 0.45 8.88
N ALA A 77 -1.10 -0.52 8.46
CA ALA A 77 0.08 -0.95 9.23
C ALA A 77 1.13 0.16 9.38
N ALA A 78 1.17 1.13 8.48
CA ALA A 78 2.10 2.25 8.59
C ALA A 78 1.70 3.29 9.66
N ASP A 79 0.41 3.40 10.03
CA ASP A 79 -0.13 4.37 11.02
C ASP A 79 0.49 5.77 10.91
N LEU A 80 0.59 6.27 9.67
CA LEU A 80 1.27 7.54 9.40
C LEU A 80 0.37 8.74 9.73
N ALA A 81 0.93 9.71 10.42
CA ALA A 81 0.34 11.03 10.47
C ALA A 81 0.31 11.65 9.05
N LYS A 82 -0.66 12.55 8.78
CA LYS A 82 -0.77 13.18 7.44
C LYS A 82 0.52 13.87 6.98
N VAL A 83 1.26 14.47 7.91
CA VAL A 83 2.54 15.16 7.61
C VAL A 83 3.60 14.14 7.17
N ASP A 84 3.69 13.01 7.87
CA ASP A 84 4.66 11.96 7.56
C ASP A 84 4.33 11.28 6.22
N LEU A 85 3.04 11.13 5.92
CA LEU A 85 2.57 10.61 4.64
C LEU A 85 3.01 11.50 3.48
N GLU A 86 2.83 12.82 3.57
CA GLU A 86 3.26 13.77 2.53
C GLU A 86 4.79 13.77 2.35
N VAL A 87 5.55 13.67 3.43
CA VAL A 87 7.02 13.53 3.36
C VAL A 87 7.40 12.26 2.60
N ARG A 88 6.76 11.13 2.90
CA ARG A 88 7.03 9.86 2.21
C ARG A 88 6.61 9.88 0.74
N ILE A 89 5.47 10.50 0.42
CA ILE A 89 5.02 10.68 -0.97
C ILE A 89 6.06 11.47 -1.76
N ASN A 90 6.51 12.61 -1.23
CA ASN A 90 7.46 13.47 -1.91
C ASN A 90 8.85 12.84 -2.07
N ALA A 91 9.23 11.92 -1.19
CA ALA A 91 10.47 11.13 -1.27
C ALA A 91 10.37 9.88 -2.15
N ALA A 92 9.18 9.53 -2.64
CA ALA A 92 8.98 8.35 -3.47
C ALA A 92 9.61 8.54 -4.87
N PRO A 93 10.04 7.45 -5.54
CA PRO A 93 10.55 7.51 -6.92
C PRO A 93 9.54 8.07 -7.92
N SER A 94 8.24 7.93 -7.66
CA SER A 94 7.13 8.41 -8.49
C SER A 94 6.03 9.02 -7.61
N PRO A 95 6.19 10.28 -7.14
CA PRO A 95 5.23 10.93 -6.25
C PRO A 95 3.81 11.01 -6.80
N ASP A 96 3.68 11.31 -8.10
CA ASP A 96 2.35 11.44 -8.75
C ASP A 96 1.61 10.11 -8.82
N GLN A 97 2.32 9.00 -9.07
CA GLN A 97 1.73 7.67 -9.03
C GLN A 97 1.28 7.29 -7.61
N MET A 98 2.08 7.66 -6.61
CA MET A 98 1.72 7.44 -5.20
C MET A 98 0.47 8.23 -4.82
N ARG A 99 0.36 9.51 -5.25
CA ARG A 99 -0.85 10.32 -5.03
C ARG A 99 -2.08 9.70 -5.69
N ALA A 100 -1.97 9.31 -6.95
CA ALA A 100 -3.06 8.66 -7.68
C ALA A 100 -3.50 7.34 -7.01
N ALA A 101 -2.55 6.52 -6.54
CA ALA A 101 -2.86 5.31 -5.80
C ALA A 101 -3.61 5.60 -4.48
N LEU A 102 -3.22 6.65 -3.76
CA LEU A 102 -3.89 7.07 -2.54
C LEU A 102 -5.29 7.64 -2.80
N GLU A 103 -5.48 8.39 -3.89
CA GLU A 103 -6.81 8.87 -4.30
C GLU A 103 -7.79 7.72 -4.53
N LEU A 104 -7.33 6.61 -5.11
CA LEU A 104 -8.14 5.40 -5.28
C LEU A 104 -8.35 4.65 -3.96
N LEU A 105 -7.31 4.60 -3.11
CA LEU A 105 -7.35 3.85 -1.86
C LEU A 105 -8.23 4.52 -0.79
N MET A 106 -8.18 5.86 -0.68
CA MET A 106 -8.82 6.58 0.44
C MET A 106 -10.33 6.39 0.54
N PRO A 107 -11.13 6.38 -0.55
CA PRO A 107 -12.56 6.06 -0.47
C PRO A 107 -12.82 4.64 0.04
N ILE A 108 -11.99 3.67 -0.38
CA ILE A 108 -12.09 2.27 0.04
C ILE A 108 -11.75 2.14 1.53
N TYR A 109 -10.63 2.75 1.95
CA TYR A 109 -10.23 2.80 3.36
C TYR A 109 -11.33 3.40 4.24
N LYS A 110 -11.88 4.55 3.83
CA LYS A 110 -12.98 5.19 4.59
C LYS A 110 -14.18 4.28 4.71
N ARG A 111 -14.63 3.69 3.59
CA ARG A 111 -15.78 2.77 3.59
C ARG A 111 -15.55 1.56 4.49
N TYR A 112 -14.33 1.01 4.44
CA TYR A 112 -13.93 -0.11 5.28
C TYR A 112 -13.96 0.24 6.78
N GLN A 113 -13.41 1.41 7.15
CA GLN A 113 -13.43 1.87 8.54
C GLN A 113 -14.85 2.17 9.03
N ASP A 114 -15.68 2.84 8.21
CA ASP A 114 -17.09 3.11 8.54
C ASP A 114 -17.87 1.80 8.77
N ASP A 115 -17.58 0.74 8.01
CA ASP A 115 -18.22 -0.57 8.17
C ASP A 115 -17.78 -1.26 9.47
N LEU A 116 -16.49 -1.22 9.80
CA LEU A 116 -15.96 -1.74 11.07
C LEU A 116 -16.58 -0.99 12.28
N GLU A 117 -16.60 0.34 12.23
CA GLU A 117 -17.16 1.18 13.29
C GLU A 117 -18.68 0.93 13.45
N GLY A 118 -19.40 0.83 12.35
CA GLY A 118 -20.84 0.55 12.35
C GLY A 118 -21.18 -0.81 12.97
N LYS A 119 -20.27 -1.77 12.91
CA LYS A 119 -20.38 -3.10 13.54
C LYS A 119 -19.76 -3.18 14.94
N GLY A 120 -19.14 -2.12 15.44
CA GLY A 120 -18.40 -2.13 16.70
C GLY A 120 -17.19 -3.07 16.67
N GLN A 121 -16.59 -3.25 15.49
CA GLN A 121 -15.46 -4.16 15.26
C GLN A 121 -14.17 -3.38 15.00
N ILE A 122 -13.05 -4.05 15.19
CA ILE A 122 -11.70 -3.59 14.81
C ILE A 122 -10.98 -4.75 14.13
N ASP A 123 -10.09 -4.45 13.19
CA ASP A 123 -9.18 -5.45 12.64
C ASP A 123 -7.85 -5.50 13.41
N PHE A 124 -6.93 -6.36 12.96
CA PHE A 124 -5.65 -6.56 13.63
C PHE A 124 -4.75 -5.31 13.60
N ASP A 125 -4.77 -4.54 12.51
CA ASP A 125 -3.98 -3.31 12.41
C ASP A 125 -4.53 -2.24 13.35
N ASP A 126 -5.86 -2.05 13.40
CA ASP A 126 -6.52 -1.15 14.35
C ASP A 126 -6.23 -1.54 15.80
N MET A 127 -6.18 -2.84 16.09
CA MET A 127 -5.86 -3.33 17.43
C MET A 127 -4.45 -2.88 17.85
N ILE A 128 -3.45 -3.04 16.98
CA ILE A 128 -2.08 -2.60 17.26
C ILE A 128 -2.00 -1.08 17.41
N VAL A 129 -2.61 -0.33 16.49
CA VAL A 129 -2.60 1.14 16.54
C VAL A 129 -3.27 1.68 17.81
N LYS A 130 -4.41 1.10 18.21
CA LYS A 130 -5.09 1.47 19.46
C LYS A 130 -4.24 1.12 20.69
N ALA A 131 -3.61 -0.05 20.71
CA ALA A 131 -2.71 -0.45 21.80
C ALA A 131 -1.51 0.50 21.93
N VAL A 132 -0.91 0.91 20.79
CA VAL A 132 0.16 1.93 20.78
C VAL A 132 -0.32 3.23 21.42
N ARG A 133 -1.47 3.75 21.00
CA ARG A 133 -2.02 5.00 21.52
C ARG A 133 -2.26 4.94 23.03
N LEU A 134 -2.91 3.88 23.52
CA LEU A 134 -3.14 3.70 24.96
C LEU A 134 -1.84 3.64 25.78
N ALA A 135 -0.83 2.95 25.24
CA ALA A 135 0.47 2.84 25.90
C ALA A 135 1.26 4.15 25.86
N GLU A 136 1.25 4.89 24.74
CA GLU A 136 1.96 6.18 24.60
C GLU A 136 1.29 7.30 25.41
N GLN A 137 -0.03 7.29 25.56
CA GLN A 137 -0.79 8.25 26.37
C GLN A 137 -0.70 7.96 27.87
N GLY A 138 -0.19 6.79 28.25
CA GLY A 138 -0.07 6.36 29.63
C GLY A 138 -1.34 5.81 30.26
N ASP A 139 -2.39 5.60 29.44
CA ASP A 139 -3.65 4.96 29.87
C ASP A 139 -3.47 3.48 30.17
N PHE A 140 -2.44 2.87 29.58
CA PHE A 140 -1.99 1.53 29.92
C PHE A 140 -0.54 1.55 30.39
N LYS A 141 -0.30 0.98 31.56
CA LYS A 141 1.05 0.77 32.11
C LYS A 141 1.35 -0.73 32.15
N ALA A 142 2.39 -1.14 31.42
CA ALA A 142 2.79 -2.53 31.40
C ALA A 142 3.19 -3.00 32.81
N PRO A 143 2.66 -4.11 33.32
CA PRO A 143 3.07 -4.66 34.62
C PRO A 143 4.42 -5.39 34.54
N TRP A 144 4.95 -5.55 33.32
CA TRP A 144 6.15 -6.36 33.06
C TRP A 144 7.40 -5.48 33.10
N ARG A 145 8.41 -5.94 33.82
CA ARG A 145 9.75 -5.37 33.84
C ARG A 145 10.57 -5.75 32.60
N PHE A 146 10.33 -6.93 32.07
CA PHE A 146 11.06 -7.46 30.91
C PHE A 146 10.11 -7.63 29.74
N VAL A 147 10.52 -7.10 28.58
CA VAL A 147 9.86 -7.28 27.29
C VAL A 147 10.80 -8.07 26.40
N LEU A 148 10.34 -9.23 25.91
CA LEU A 148 11.10 -10.10 25.02
C LEU A 148 10.38 -10.13 23.68
N VAL A 149 11.13 -9.92 22.61
CA VAL A 149 10.62 -9.93 21.24
C VAL A 149 11.44 -10.91 20.43
N ASP A 150 10.76 -11.90 19.87
CA ASP A 150 11.33 -12.86 18.93
C ASP A 150 11.04 -12.42 17.49
N GLU A 151 11.82 -12.91 16.52
CA GLU A 151 11.71 -12.59 15.11
C GLU A 151 11.67 -11.06 14.84
N TYR A 152 12.52 -10.33 15.56
CA TYR A 152 12.52 -8.85 15.54
C TYR A 152 12.74 -8.26 14.15
N GLN A 153 13.40 -8.97 13.21
CA GLN A 153 13.61 -8.53 11.84
C GLN A 153 12.30 -8.31 11.07
N ASP A 154 11.19 -8.93 11.51
CA ASP A 154 9.88 -8.83 10.87
C ASP A 154 8.96 -7.78 11.53
N ILE A 155 9.51 -6.97 12.44
CA ILE A 155 8.72 -5.99 13.17
C ILE A 155 8.33 -4.81 12.27
N SER A 156 7.06 -4.39 12.36
CA SER A 156 6.58 -3.15 11.74
C SER A 156 6.74 -1.95 12.67
N GLU A 157 6.74 -0.73 12.12
CA GLU A 157 6.89 0.49 12.91
C GLU A 157 5.86 0.64 14.06
N PRO A 158 4.55 0.38 13.88
CA PRO A 158 3.60 0.43 15.00
C PRO A 158 3.91 -0.60 16.10
N ARG A 159 4.33 -1.82 15.73
CA ARG A 159 4.70 -2.84 16.72
C ARG A 159 5.96 -2.42 17.49
N ALA A 160 6.96 -1.85 16.81
CA ALA A 160 8.16 -1.34 17.47
C ALA A 160 7.81 -0.16 18.41
N ARG A 161 6.90 0.73 18.03
CA ARG A 161 6.38 1.80 18.90
C ARG A 161 5.68 1.21 20.13
N LEU A 162 4.85 0.17 19.96
CA LEU A 162 4.22 -0.51 21.08
C LEU A 162 5.25 -1.07 22.04
N VAL A 163 6.23 -1.83 21.54
CA VAL A 163 7.32 -2.39 22.36
C VAL A 163 8.07 -1.29 23.14
N LYS A 164 8.36 -0.17 22.46
CA LYS A 164 9.01 0.99 23.09
C LYS A 164 8.16 1.61 24.19
N ALA A 165 6.86 1.76 23.98
CA ALA A 165 5.94 2.29 24.97
C ALA A 165 5.80 1.37 26.18
N LEU A 166 5.68 0.06 25.95
CA LEU A 166 5.61 -0.95 27.00
C LEU A 166 6.89 -0.95 27.88
N ARG A 167 8.09 -0.92 27.25
CA ARG A 167 9.36 -0.82 27.99
C ARG A 167 9.41 0.46 28.85
N ARG A 168 9.02 1.61 28.26
CA ARG A 168 9.10 2.90 28.95
C ARG A 168 8.10 3.05 30.10
N SER A 169 7.04 2.26 30.13
CA SER A 169 6.04 2.32 31.21
C SER A 169 6.58 1.85 32.56
N GLN A 170 7.74 1.19 32.58
CA GLN A 170 8.46 0.77 33.80
C GLN A 170 9.82 1.49 33.89
N PRO A 171 10.18 2.14 35.03
CA PRO A 171 11.46 2.85 35.19
C PRO A 171 12.68 1.95 34.89
N ASP A 172 12.64 0.69 35.38
CA ASP A 172 13.71 -0.29 35.21
C ASP A 172 13.39 -1.31 34.08
N GLY A 173 12.54 -0.93 33.13
CA GLY A 173 12.12 -1.79 32.05
C GLY A 173 13.27 -2.17 31.12
N SER A 174 13.44 -3.45 30.86
CA SER A 174 14.45 -3.97 29.94
C SER A 174 13.79 -4.61 28.72
N LEU A 175 14.43 -4.43 27.57
CA LEU A 175 14.01 -4.99 26.28
C LEU A 175 15.08 -5.96 25.79
N PHE A 176 14.67 -7.15 25.39
CA PHE A 176 15.52 -8.13 24.73
C PHE A 176 14.87 -8.56 23.42
N CYS A 177 15.58 -8.37 22.31
CA CYS A 177 15.11 -8.71 20.98
C CYS A 177 16.04 -9.75 20.36
N VAL A 178 15.47 -10.75 19.72
CA VAL A 178 16.17 -11.75 18.93
C VAL A 178 15.66 -11.67 17.49
N GLY A 179 16.58 -11.73 16.54
CA GLY A 179 16.24 -11.70 15.13
C GLY A 179 17.47 -11.87 14.25
N ASP A 180 17.25 -12.28 13.01
CA ASP A 180 18.29 -12.49 12.00
C ASP A 180 17.99 -11.62 10.77
N ASP A 181 18.80 -10.59 10.55
CA ASP A 181 18.60 -9.63 9.45
C ASP A 181 18.63 -10.29 8.07
N TRP A 182 19.33 -11.41 7.92
CA TRP A 182 19.39 -12.17 6.68
C TRP A 182 18.11 -12.91 6.34
N GLN A 183 17.25 -13.16 7.34
CA GLN A 183 15.94 -13.79 7.19
C GLN A 183 14.80 -12.78 6.97
N SER A 184 15.08 -11.49 6.91
CA SER A 184 14.07 -10.45 6.67
C SER A 184 13.49 -10.52 5.25
N ILE A 185 12.63 -11.50 5.01
CA ILE A 185 11.95 -11.74 3.73
C ILE A 185 10.57 -11.07 3.65
N TYR A 186 10.03 -10.60 4.77
CA TYR A 186 8.67 -10.05 4.88
C TYR A 186 8.58 -8.53 4.71
N ARG A 187 9.43 -7.93 3.87
CA ARG A 187 9.35 -6.48 3.53
C ARG A 187 7.97 -6.05 3.04
N PHE A 188 7.25 -6.94 2.36
CA PHE A 188 5.90 -6.69 1.87
C PHE A 188 4.83 -6.62 2.98
N ALA A 189 5.11 -7.15 4.17
CA ALA A 189 4.21 -7.12 5.33
C ALA A 189 4.42 -5.88 6.24
N GLY A 190 5.15 -4.85 5.76
CA GLY A 190 5.39 -3.60 6.49
C GLY A 190 6.56 -3.67 7.47
N SER A 191 7.41 -4.71 7.43
CA SER A 191 8.66 -4.75 8.19
C SER A 191 9.61 -3.64 7.70
N ASP A 192 10.27 -2.97 8.63
CA ASP A 192 11.22 -1.89 8.34
C ASP A 192 12.61 -2.27 8.85
N ILE A 193 13.50 -2.64 7.94
CA ILE A 193 14.88 -3.02 8.25
C ILE A 193 15.65 -1.92 9.01
N ARG A 194 15.22 -0.65 8.89
CA ARG A 194 15.81 0.45 9.66
C ARG A 194 15.64 0.26 11.16
N LEU A 195 14.56 -0.38 11.60
CA LEU A 195 14.29 -0.66 13.01
C LEU A 195 15.31 -1.63 13.60
N THR A 196 15.84 -2.56 12.79
CA THR A 196 16.90 -3.47 13.19
C THR A 196 18.27 -2.80 13.09
N SER A 197 18.59 -2.16 11.95
CA SER A 197 19.89 -1.53 11.72
C SER A 197 20.10 -0.26 12.56
N GLN A 198 19.03 0.43 12.98
CA GLN A 198 19.04 1.65 13.80
C GLN A 198 18.40 1.41 15.17
N PHE A 199 18.52 0.22 15.73
CA PHE A 199 17.90 -0.17 16.98
C PHE A 199 18.18 0.80 18.13
N GLU A 200 19.45 1.22 18.29
CA GLU A 200 19.85 2.19 19.32
C GLU A 200 19.18 3.56 19.15
N ALA A 201 19.14 4.04 17.91
CA ALA A 201 18.49 5.33 17.62
C ALA A 201 16.99 5.29 17.94
N PHE A 202 16.34 4.15 17.70
CA PHE A 202 14.91 3.99 17.93
C PHE A 202 14.57 3.79 19.40
N PHE A 203 15.28 2.92 20.13
CA PHE A 203 14.97 2.54 21.52
C PHE A 203 15.73 3.34 22.57
N GLY A 204 16.85 4.00 22.22
CA GLY A 204 17.72 4.75 23.12
C GLY A 204 19.01 4.00 23.49
N ALA A 205 19.97 4.71 24.11
CA ALA A 205 21.40 4.43 24.10
C ALA A 205 21.94 3.31 25.02
N ASP A 206 21.14 2.44 25.58
CA ASP A 206 21.66 1.36 26.44
C ASP A 206 21.58 0.00 25.75
N ARG A 207 22.49 -0.21 24.80
CA ARG A 207 22.59 -1.46 24.06
C ARG A 207 23.70 -2.35 24.58
N HIS A 208 23.36 -3.61 24.87
CA HIS A 208 24.31 -4.73 24.88
C HIS A 208 23.99 -5.64 23.70
N GLN A 209 24.85 -5.65 22.67
CA GLN A 209 24.71 -6.58 21.57
C GLN A 209 25.48 -7.84 21.90
N CYS A 210 24.78 -8.98 21.96
CA CYS A 210 25.41 -10.29 21.95
C CYS A 210 25.38 -10.80 20.51
N ALA A 211 26.54 -10.86 19.85
CA ALA A 211 26.68 -11.59 18.60
C ALA A 211 26.73 -13.08 18.94
N GLY A 212 25.82 -13.86 18.32
CA GLY A 212 25.82 -15.32 18.35
C GLY A 212 26.73 -15.87 17.25
#